data_ecb1e5ba6dc5a27c534752c77f11ff9e
#
_entry.id   ecb1e5ba6dc5a27c534752c77f11ff9e
#
_cell.length_a   1.000
_cell.length_b   1.000
_cell.length_c   1.000
_cell.angle_alpha   90.00
_cell.angle_beta   90.00
_cell.angle_gamma   90.00
#
_symmetry.space_group_name_H-M   'P 1'
#
loop_
_entity.id
_entity.type
_entity.pdbx_description
1 polymer ?
#
loop_
_entity_poly.entity_id
_entity_poly.type
_entity_poly.pdbx_seq_one_letter_code
_entity_poly.pdbx_strand_id
1 'polypeptide(L)'
;MEHIASQSALPHQNKDADYLSAYEWNLQQAFDALGKEKKNWKTPDSPSIKLWFSKDGDFGTQICNSMNWKYEMDADGSLQIKPGIYTMAGCPEPLMELQKWASDLLSRKFHYTLTTALANVPPHLQLRFADGSRWELQGEPTPRTKYGSDGQPILLEVEAQHVPCNDNTANGTECLRVREVNWHVRNGKGEFHNHGKWQTFKLTAIEGYSHPPGWHGVLNVTRFKLKNPPSGEMAFAYLLQGETTRFSQ
;
A
#
# COMPACT_ATOMS: atom_id res chain seq x y z
N MET A 1 28.59 8.38 32.27
CA MET A 1 27.69 7.48 31.53
C MET A 1 26.28 7.89 31.88
N GLU A 2 25.70 8.76 31.07
CA GLU A 2 24.31 9.19 31.25
C GLU A 2 23.37 8.15 30.61
N HIS A 3 22.54 7.54 31.44
CA HIS A 3 21.44 6.70 30.99
C HIS A 3 20.40 7.58 30.30
N ILE A 4 20.33 7.53 28.99
CA ILE A 4 19.19 8.08 28.21
C ILE A 4 18.00 7.17 28.54
N ALA A 5 17.13 7.66 29.44
CA ALA A 5 15.85 7.02 29.70
C ALA A 5 15.02 7.10 28.43
N SER A 6 14.75 5.94 27.83
CA SER A 6 13.74 5.81 26.78
C SER A 6 12.39 6.27 27.34
N GLN A 7 11.89 7.44 26.91
CA GLN A 7 10.55 7.89 27.27
C GLN A 7 9.56 6.93 26.60
N SER A 8 8.87 6.11 27.40
CA SER A 8 7.76 5.30 26.93
C SER A 8 6.63 6.22 26.47
N ALA A 9 6.21 6.07 25.22
CA ALA A 9 5.09 6.84 24.65
C ALA A 9 3.82 6.69 25.50
N LEU A 10 3.04 7.76 25.59
CA LEU A 10 1.76 7.76 26.32
C LEU A 10 0.77 6.77 25.65
N PRO A 11 -0.16 6.15 26.40
CA PRO A 11 -1.09 5.16 25.87
C PRO A 11 -1.95 5.63 24.68
N HIS A 12 -2.25 6.92 24.57
CA HIS A 12 -2.96 7.51 23.42
C HIS A 12 -2.09 7.55 22.18
N GLN A 13 -0.81 7.90 22.29
CA GLN A 13 0.14 7.98 21.17
C GLN A 13 0.33 6.61 20.50
N ASN A 14 0.39 5.53 21.27
CA ASN A 14 0.47 4.17 20.74
C ASN A 14 -0.78 3.77 19.94
N LYS A 15 -1.98 4.18 20.39
CA LYS A 15 -3.23 3.90 19.67
C LYS A 15 -3.30 4.66 18.36
N ASP A 16 -2.89 5.92 18.33
CA ASP A 16 -2.89 6.73 17.12
C ASP A 16 -1.85 6.22 16.11
N ALA A 17 -0.65 5.82 16.55
CA ALA A 17 0.35 5.21 15.68
C ALA A 17 -0.15 3.88 15.07
N ASP A 18 -0.80 3.03 15.88
CA ASP A 18 -1.45 1.81 15.41
C ASP A 18 -2.53 2.12 14.37
N TYR A 19 -3.34 3.14 14.61
CA TYR A 19 -4.41 3.52 13.70
C TYR A 19 -3.89 4.16 12.42
N LEU A 20 -2.94 5.08 12.51
CA LEU A 20 -2.30 5.70 11.35
C LEU A 20 -1.66 4.65 10.43
N SER A 21 -0.98 3.65 11.01
CA SER A 21 -0.33 2.57 10.26
C SER A 21 -1.30 1.55 9.65
N ALA A 22 -2.56 1.56 10.06
CA ALA A 22 -3.59 0.65 9.54
C ALA A 22 -4.17 1.11 8.19
N TYR A 23 -3.88 2.35 7.77
CA TYR A 23 -4.43 2.97 6.57
C TYR A 23 -3.36 3.60 5.69
N GLU A 24 -3.61 3.63 4.39
CA GLU A 24 -3.00 4.55 3.44
C GLU A 24 -3.88 5.81 3.38
N TRP A 25 -3.26 6.99 3.48
CA TRP A 25 -3.96 8.26 3.61
C TRP A 25 -3.89 9.04 2.30
N ASN A 26 -5.00 9.05 1.57
CA ASN A 26 -5.12 9.68 0.27
C ASN A 26 -5.51 11.16 0.42
N LEU A 27 -4.70 12.08 -0.10
CA LEU A 27 -5.01 13.50 -0.10
C LEU A 27 -6.27 13.77 -0.91
N GLN A 28 -7.28 14.38 -0.29
CA GLN A 28 -8.54 14.75 -0.93
C GLN A 28 -8.61 16.23 -1.23
N GLN A 29 -8.16 17.07 -0.27
CA GLN A 29 -8.16 18.52 -0.40
C GLN A 29 -6.94 19.11 0.28
N ALA A 30 -6.42 20.21 -0.28
CA ALA A 30 -5.36 21.01 0.30
C ALA A 30 -5.79 22.47 0.34
N PHE A 31 -5.50 23.17 1.44
CA PHE A 31 -5.88 24.58 1.64
C PHE A 31 -4.66 25.39 2.03
N ASP A 32 -4.61 26.64 1.59
CA ASP A 32 -3.60 27.59 2.05
C ASP A 32 -3.94 28.14 3.46
N ALA A 33 -3.07 29.01 3.97
CA ALA A 33 -3.23 29.64 5.31
C ALA A 33 -4.50 30.52 5.43
N LEU A 34 -5.06 30.98 4.31
CA LEU A 34 -6.30 31.76 4.26
C LEU A 34 -7.55 30.88 4.11
N GLY A 35 -7.36 29.55 4.06
CA GLY A 35 -8.46 28.59 3.89
C GLY A 35 -8.95 28.46 2.45
N LYS A 36 -8.24 29.03 1.47
CA LYS A 36 -8.55 28.85 0.05
C LYS A 36 -8.02 27.53 -0.45
N GLU A 37 -8.88 26.76 -1.14
CA GLU A 37 -8.48 25.46 -1.72
C GLU A 37 -7.41 25.64 -2.80
N LYS A 38 -6.33 24.88 -2.67
CA LYS A 38 -5.26 24.72 -3.66
C LYS A 38 -5.59 23.56 -4.56
N LYS A 39 -5.70 23.78 -5.87
CA LYS A 39 -6.03 22.74 -6.86
C LYS A 39 -4.82 22.27 -7.67
N ASN A 40 -3.70 22.97 -7.60
CA ASN A 40 -2.48 22.69 -8.39
C ASN A 40 -1.75 21.40 -7.98
N TRP A 41 -2.13 20.75 -6.89
CA TRP A 41 -1.58 19.45 -6.48
C TRP A 41 -2.24 18.26 -7.17
N LYS A 42 -3.40 18.47 -7.84
CA LYS A 42 -4.16 17.45 -8.53
C LYS A 42 -4.18 17.77 -10.02
N THR A 43 -3.26 17.17 -10.77
CA THR A 43 -3.27 17.24 -12.24
C THR A 43 -3.81 15.92 -12.80
N PRO A 44 -4.37 15.89 -14.03
CA PRO A 44 -4.90 14.68 -14.64
C PRO A 44 -3.88 13.53 -14.69
N ASP A 45 -2.60 13.87 -14.86
CA ASP A 45 -1.50 12.93 -15.00
C ASP A 45 -0.71 12.72 -13.70
N SER A 46 -1.11 13.37 -12.61
CA SER A 46 -0.45 13.26 -11.30
C SER A 46 -1.00 12.09 -10.52
N PRO A 47 -0.16 11.22 -9.95
CA PRO A 47 -0.63 10.25 -8.97
C PRO A 47 -1.26 10.99 -7.78
N SER A 48 -2.30 10.42 -7.19
CA SER A 48 -2.83 10.90 -5.92
C SER A 48 -1.72 10.89 -4.87
N ILE A 49 -1.56 11.98 -4.12
CA ILE A 49 -0.62 12.00 -3.00
C ILE A 49 -1.17 11.08 -1.91
N LYS A 50 -0.41 10.03 -1.61
CA LYS A 50 -0.70 9.08 -0.54
C LYS A 50 0.37 9.18 0.54
N LEU A 51 -0.05 9.23 1.79
CA LEU A 51 0.84 9.11 2.94
C LEU A 51 0.67 7.72 3.56
N TRP A 52 1.76 7.14 4.01
CA TRP A 52 1.76 5.93 4.80
C TRP A 52 2.54 6.16 6.11
N PHE A 53 2.15 5.46 7.15
CA PHE A 53 2.78 5.49 8.47
C PHE A 53 3.13 4.07 8.89
N SER A 54 4.21 3.90 9.65
CA SER A 54 4.55 2.65 10.32
C SER A 54 4.43 2.80 11.84
N LYS A 55 4.28 1.67 12.53
CA LYS A 55 4.29 1.64 14.01
C LYS A 55 5.65 2.01 14.59
N ASP A 56 6.71 1.84 13.80
CA ASP A 56 8.10 2.09 14.20
C ASP A 56 8.54 3.55 14.00
N GLY A 57 7.57 4.45 13.76
CA GLY A 57 7.81 5.88 13.62
C GLY A 57 8.37 6.29 12.25
N ASP A 58 8.13 5.50 11.21
CA ASP A 58 8.37 5.92 9.83
C ASP A 58 7.10 6.44 9.19
N PHE A 59 7.21 7.44 8.34
CA PHE A 59 6.16 7.82 7.42
C PHE A 59 6.74 8.27 6.09
N GLY A 60 5.92 8.25 5.05
CA GLY A 60 6.40 8.65 3.73
C GLY A 60 5.30 8.85 2.72
N THR A 61 5.75 9.24 1.54
CA THR A 61 4.93 9.39 0.33
C THR A 61 5.78 9.11 -0.90
N GLN A 62 5.11 8.86 -2.02
CA GLN A 62 5.74 8.75 -3.32
C GLN A 62 5.02 9.67 -4.30
N ILE A 63 5.75 10.60 -4.91
CA ILE A 63 5.26 11.50 -5.96
C ILE A 63 6.08 11.22 -7.21
N CYS A 64 7.22 11.86 -7.38
CA CYS A 64 8.26 11.46 -8.34
C CYS A 64 9.22 10.47 -7.68
N ASN A 65 9.70 10.83 -6.51
CA ASN A 65 10.61 10.03 -5.70
C ASN A 65 9.89 9.49 -4.46
N SER A 66 10.38 8.36 -3.96
CA SER A 66 10.00 7.91 -2.62
C SER A 66 10.67 8.82 -1.59
N MET A 67 9.87 9.36 -0.70
CA MET A 67 10.29 10.24 0.38
C MET A 67 9.88 9.58 1.70
N ASN A 68 10.84 9.33 2.57
CA ASN A 68 10.64 8.65 3.83
C ASN A 68 11.27 9.45 4.96
N TRP A 69 10.55 9.63 6.05
CA TRP A 69 10.97 10.34 7.25
C TRP A 69 10.77 9.49 8.49
N LYS A 70 11.44 9.84 9.57
CA LYS A 70 11.09 9.41 10.91
C LYS A 70 10.20 10.45 11.56
N TYR A 71 9.25 10.00 12.40
CA TYR A 71 8.45 10.89 13.23
C TYR A 71 8.42 10.47 14.70
N GLU A 72 8.21 11.44 15.56
CA GLU A 72 7.89 11.24 16.97
C GLU A 72 6.60 11.97 17.28
N MET A 73 5.72 11.34 18.03
CA MET A 73 4.45 11.93 18.44
C MET A 73 4.62 12.71 19.73
N ASP A 74 4.23 13.97 19.72
CA ASP A 74 4.17 14.80 20.93
C ASP A 74 2.79 14.68 21.60
N ALA A 75 2.75 14.98 22.91
CA ALA A 75 1.51 14.96 23.70
C ALA A 75 0.48 16.01 23.26
N ASP A 76 0.90 17.03 22.51
CA ASP A 76 0.06 18.11 21.99
C ASP A 76 -0.65 17.74 20.65
N GLY A 77 -0.53 16.50 20.20
CA GLY A 77 -1.10 16.05 18.91
C GLY A 77 -0.30 16.53 17.71
N SER A 78 1.00 16.77 17.88
CA SER A 78 1.90 17.07 16.78
C SER A 78 2.87 15.93 16.48
N LEU A 79 3.37 15.92 15.25
CA LEU A 79 4.45 15.06 14.81
C LEU A 79 5.73 15.85 14.64
N GLN A 80 6.77 15.47 15.38
CA GLN A 80 8.14 15.97 15.20
C GLN A 80 8.80 15.14 14.09
N ILE A 81 9.21 15.81 13.02
CA ILE A 81 9.78 15.16 11.86
C ILE A 81 11.30 15.21 11.92
N LYS A 82 11.93 14.06 11.75
CA LYS A 82 13.38 13.90 11.64
C LYS A 82 13.81 13.86 10.17
N PRO A 83 15.07 14.19 9.85
CA PRO A 83 15.58 14.11 8.49
C PRO A 83 15.29 12.77 7.83
N GLY A 84 14.88 12.83 6.57
CA GLY A 84 14.44 11.69 5.79
C GLY A 84 15.44 11.23 4.73
N ILE A 85 15.09 10.14 4.06
CA ILE A 85 15.81 9.55 2.92
C ILE A 85 14.92 9.65 1.69
N TYR A 86 15.51 10.02 0.56
CA TYR A 86 14.82 10.21 -0.71
C TYR A 86 15.52 9.44 -1.82
N THR A 87 14.75 8.89 -2.76
CA THR A 87 15.31 8.48 -4.05
C THR A 87 15.52 9.71 -4.94
N MET A 88 16.40 9.61 -5.95
CA MET A 88 16.78 10.73 -6.81
C MET A 88 16.58 10.37 -8.29
N ALA A 89 15.34 10.20 -8.71
CA ALA A 89 15.00 10.08 -10.12
C ALA A 89 14.64 11.46 -10.69
N GLY A 90 15.00 11.71 -11.95
CA GLY A 90 14.53 12.87 -12.70
C GLY A 90 13.09 12.61 -13.20
N CYS A 91 12.18 13.53 -12.92
CA CYS A 91 10.80 13.49 -13.42
C CYS A 91 10.47 14.78 -14.16
N PRO A 92 9.35 14.81 -14.92
CA PRO A 92 8.84 16.04 -15.52
C PRO A 92 8.63 17.14 -14.47
N GLU A 93 8.88 18.39 -14.86
CA GLU A 93 8.88 19.57 -13.97
C GLU A 93 7.61 19.68 -13.09
N PRO A 94 6.38 19.44 -13.57
CA PRO A 94 5.19 19.52 -12.71
C PRO A 94 5.22 18.56 -11.52
N LEU A 95 5.79 17.35 -11.68
CA LEU A 95 5.93 16.38 -10.60
C LEU A 95 7.05 16.77 -9.63
N MET A 96 8.13 17.38 -10.14
CA MET A 96 9.23 17.88 -9.29
C MET A 96 8.76 19.05 -8.42
N GLU A 97 7.99 19.98 -8.98
CA GLU A 97 7.39 21.09 -8.23
C GLU A 97 6.41 20.58 -7.16
N LEU A 98 5.55 19.62 -7.52
CA LEU A 98 4.61 18.99 -6.60
C LEU A 98 5.34 18.29 -5.45
N GLN A 99 6.40 17.51 -5.78
CA GLN A 99 7.23 16.84 -4.78
C GLN A 99 7.90 17.84 -3.84
N LYS A 100 8.47 18.93 -4.40
CA LYS A 100 9.10 19.98 -3.60
C LYS A 100 8.10 20.60 -2.64
N TRP A 101 6.91 20.97 -3.11
CA TRP A 101 5.86 21.53 -2.28
C TRP A 101 5.46 20.58 -1.14
N ALA A 102 5.22 19.30 -1.45
CA ALA A 102 4.88 18.31 -0.45
C ALA A 102 6.00 18.09 0.57
N SER A 103 7.25 17.98 0.10
CA SER A 103 8.42 17.80 0.95
C SER A 103 8.64 19.00 1.89
N ASP A 104 8.48 20.23 1.41
CA ASP A 104 8.63 21.46 2.21
C ASP A 104 7.65 21.49 3.38
N LEU A 105 6.45 20.94 3.24
CA LEU A 105 5.44 20.84 4.30
C LEU A 105 5.71 19.65 5.23
N LEU A 106 5.92 18.46 4.64
CA LEU A 106 5.99 17.20 5.38
C LEU A 106 7.32 17.00 6.14
N SER A 107 8.37 17.73 5.80
CA SER A 107 9.67 17.65 6.49
C SER A 107 9.77 18.47 7.78
N ARG A 108 8.70 19.14 8.18
CA ARG A 108 8.65 19.99 9.37
C ARG A 108 7.64 19.46 10.38
N LYS A 109 7.68 19.98 11.60
CA LYS A 109 6.63 19.71 12.59
C LYS A 109 5.27 20.13 12.06
N PHE A 110 4.27 19.26 12.23
CA PHE A 110 2.87 19.56 11.95
C PHE A 110 1.94 18.92 12.99
N HIS A 111 0.75 19.48 13.14
CA HIS A 111 -0.31 18.90 13.97
C HIS A 111 -1.19 17.97 13.13
N TYR A 112 -1.75 16.93 13.75
CA TYR A 112 -2.72 16.07 13.13
C TYR A 112 -4.01 16.01 13.95
N THR A 113 -5.12 15.77 13.27
CA THR A 113 -6.41 15.41 13.86
C THR A 113 -6.92 14.17 13.17
N LEU A 114 -7.19 13.13 13.95
CA LEU A 114 -7.63 11.84 13.45
C LEU A 114 -9.09 11.60 13.82
N THR A 115 -9.93 11.34 12.81
CA THR A 115 -11.30 10.87 12.99
C THR A 115 -11.36 9.41 12.57
N THR A 116 -11.74 8.53 13.49
CA THR A 116 -11.82 7.09 13.23
C THR A 116 -12.99 6.73 12.33
N ALA A 117 -12.88 5.60 11.62
CA ALA A 117 -13.94 5.09 10.78
C ALA A 117 -15.22 4.81 11.59
N LEU A 118 -16.36 5.21 11.03
CA LEU A 118 -17.70 4.80 11.46
C LEU A 118 -18.31 3.91 10.37
N ALA A 119 -19.39 3.20 10.69
CA ALA A 119 -20.05 2.28 9.75
C ALA A 119 -20.30 2.92 8.40
N ASN A 120 -19.71 2.78 7.34
CA ASN A 120 -19.82 3.40 6.02
C ASN A 120 -19.15 4.79 5.84
N VAL A 121 -18.40 5.28 6.85
CA VAL A 121 -17.62 6.51 6.72
C VAL A 121 -16.14 6.14 6.88
N PRO A 122 -15.32 6.35 5.85
CA PRO A 122 -13.88 6.08 5.96
C PRO A 122 -13.24 7.02 6.99
N PRO A 123 -12.10 6.62 7.58
CA PRO A 123 -11.40 7.48 8.53
C PRO A 123 -10.84 8.71 7.82
N HIS A 124 -10.73 9.79 8.57
CA HIS A 124 -10.26 11.07 8.08
C HIS A 124 -9.05 11.54 8.90
N LEU A 125 -8.02 12.04 8.20
CA LEU A 125 -6.83 12.62 8.79
C LEU A 125 -6.66 14.05 8.28
N GLN A 126 -6.69 15.01 9.20
CA GLN A 126 -6.32 16.39 8.90
C GLN A 126 -4.89 16.66 9.34
N LEU A 127 -4.06 17.20 8.46
CA LEU A 127 -2.75 17.74 8.81
C LEU A 127 -2.80 19.27 8.77
N ARG A 128 -2.24 19.91 9.78
CA ARG A 128 -2.12 21.37 9.88
C ARG A 128 -0.66 21.77 10.01
N PHE A 129 -0.18 22.50 9.05
CA PHE A 129 1.22 22.91 8.96
C PHE A 129 1.50 24.24 9.64
N ALA A 130 2.78 24.50 9.92
CA ALA A 130 3.22 25.71 10.63
C ALA A 130 2.93 27.02 9.89
N ASP A 131 2.81 26.97 8.56
CA ASP A 131 2.45 28.12 7.73
C ASP A 131 0.93 28.42 7.73
N GLY A 132 0.11 27.66 8.48
CA GLY A 132 -1.33 27.74 8.54
C GLY A 132 -2.07 26.97 7.44
N SER A 133 -1.36 26.39 6.48
CA SER A 133 -1.97 25.52 5.47
C SER A 133 -2.42 24.20 6.08
N ARG A 134 -3.34 23.50 5.40
CA ARG A 134 -3.83 22.20 5.87
C ARG A 134 -4.13 21.23 4.72
N TRP A 135 -4.01 19.95 5.02
CA TRP A 135 -4.41 18.84 4.16
C TRP A 135 -5.52 18.05 4.80
N GLU A 136 -6.48 17.61 3.97
CA GLU A 136 -7.57 16.72 4.34
C GLU A 136 -7.36 15.39 3.60
N LEU A 137 -7.18 14.32 4.36
CA LEU A 137 -6.87 12.99 3.81
C LEU A 137 -7.93 11.98 4.24
N GLN A 138 -8.23 11.07 3.34
CA GLN A 138 -9.11 9.93 3.58
C GLN A 138 -8.29 8.65 3.69
N GLY A 139 -8.56 7.86 4.73
CA GLY A 139 -7.89 6.58 4.94
C GLY A 139 -8.51 5.46 4.12
N GLU A 140 -7.66 4.68 3.46
CA GLU A 140 -7.98 3.43 2.79
C GLU A 140 -7.27 2.29 3.55
N PRO A 141 -7.97 1.22 3.97
CA PRO A 141 -7.34 0.15 4.74
C PRO A 141 -6.12 -0.43 4.01
N THR A 142 -4.98 -0.53 4.69
CA THR A 142 -3.85 -1.29 4.15
C THR A 142 -4.25 -2.74 3.88
N PRO A 143 -3.58 -3.47 2.98
CA PRO A 143 -3.88 -4.88 2.73
C PRO A 143 -3.89 -5.73 4.02
N ARG A 144 -2.95 -5.47 4.94
CA ARG A 144 -2.93 -6.11 6.26
C ARG A 144 -4.22 -5.85 7.05
N THR A 145 -4.71 -4.63 7.05
CA THR A 145 -5.95 -4.24 7.72
C THR A 145 -7.17 -4.84 7.02
N LYS A 146 -7.22 -4.75 5.69
CA LYS A 146 -8.30 -5.27 4.84
C LYS A 146 -8.48 -6.78 5.00
N TYR A 147 -7.40 -7.56 4.97
CA TYR A 147 -7.47 -9.02 5.05
C TYR A 147 -7.27 -9.58 6.45
N GLY A 148 -6.84 -8.75 7.40
CA GLY A 148 -6.71 -9.10 8.81
C GLY A 148 -5.54 -10.02 9.15
N SER A 149 -4.54 -10.12 8.28
CA SER A 149 -3.31 -10.90 8.48
C SER A 149 -2.12 -10.27 7.79
N ASP A 150 -0.92 -10.69 8.19
CA ASP A 150 0.29 -10.36 7.45
C ASP A 150 0.31 -11.06 6.11
N GLY A 151 0.77 -10.34 5.09
CA GLY A 151 0.94 -10.88 3.75
C GLY A 151 2.19 -11.75 3.64
N GLN A 152 2.09 -12.82 2.88
CA GLN A 152 3.20 -13.68 2.51
C GLN A 152 3.48 -13.52 1.01
N PRO A 153 4.67 -13.01 0.61
CA PRO A 153 5.03 -12.97 -0.79
C PRO A 153 5.21 -14.38 -1.34
N ILE A 154 4.61 -14.66 -2.48
CA ILE A 154 4.73 -15.92 -3.22
C ILE A 154 4.80 -15.65 -4.72
N LEU A 155 5.26 -16.64 -5.47
CA LEU A 155 5.25 -16.63 -6.93
C LEU A 155 4.18 -17.61 -7.42
N LEU A 156 3.30 -17.14 -8.32
CA LEU A 156 2.28 -17.95 -8.95
C LEU A 156 2.53 -18.03 -10.45
N GLU A 157 2.76 -19.24 -10.97
CA GLU A 157 2.70 -19.51 -12.40
C GLU A 157 1.23 -19.59 -12.83
N VAL A 158 0.90 -18.90 -13.92
CA VAL A 158 -0.44 -18.87 -14.51
C VAL A 158 -0.35 -19.39 -15.95
N GLU A 159 -1.18 -20.38 -16.29
CA GLU A 159 -1.25 -20.93 -17.65
C GLU A 159 -1.92 -19.96 -18.64
N ALA A 160 -1.54 -20.10 -19.92
CA ALA A 160 -2.05 -19.29 -21.02
C ALA A 160 -3.54 -19.45 -21.27
N GLN A 161 -4.09 -20.63 -21.00
CA GLN A 161 -5.46 -20.99 -21.30
C GLN A 161 -6.32 -20.98 -20.03
N HIS A 162 -7.51 -20.42 -20.15
CA HIS A 162 -8.53 -20.60 -19.12
C HIS A 162 -9.03 -22.05 -19.12
N VAL A 163 -9.48 -22.50 -17.99
CA VAL A 163 -10.07 -23.84 -17.79
C VAL A 163 -11.45 -23.71 -17.16
N PRO A 164 -12.34 -24.68 -17.34
CA PRO A 164 -13.61 -24.69 -16.60
C PRO A 164 -13.37 -24.67 -15.10
N CYS A 165 -14.15 -23.88 -14.37
CA CYS A 165 -14.09 -23.87 -12.91
C CYS A 165 -14.61 -25.20 -12.35
N ASN A 166 -13.96 -25.70 -11.29
CA ASN A 166 -14.32 -26.95 -10.63
C ASN A 166 -15.52 -26.82 -9.67
N ASP A 167 -16.07 -25.62 -9.53
CA ASP A 167 -17.23 -25.38 -8.70
C ASP A 167 -18.51 -25.70 -9.49
N ASN A 168 -19.39 -26.48 -8.89
CA ASN A 168 -20.69 -26.89 -9.46
C ASN A 168 -21.68 -25.72 -9.71
N THR A 169 -21.21 -24.45 -9.68
CA THR A 169 -22.09 -23.28 -9.51
C THR A 169 -22.48 -22.58 -10.80
N ALA A 170 -21.83 -22.83 -11.93
CA ALA A 170 -22.29 -22.29 -13.21
C ALA A 170 -21.66 -23.04 -14.40
N ASN A 171 -22.47 -23.64 -15.23
CA ASN A 171 -22.05 -24.14 -16.55
C ASN A 171 -21.44 -22.99 -17.35
N GLY A 172 -20.14 -23.08 -17.69
CA GLY A 172 -19.45 -22.14 -18.57
C GLY A 172 -18.62 -21.05 -17.89
N THR A 173 -18.45 -21.07 -16.58
CA THR A 173 -17.54 -20.15 -15.91
C THR A 173 -16.09 -20.57 -16.14
N GLU A 174 -15.25 -19.63 -16.62
CA GLU A 174 -13.83 -19.84 -16.85
C GLU A 174 -13.02 -19.46 -15.60
N CYS A 175 -11.93 -20.20 -15.38
CA CYS A 175 -10.99 -20.03 -14.29
C CYS A 175 -9.56 -19.96 -14.80
N LEU A 176 -8.69 -19.31 -14.03
CA LEU A 176 -7.25 -19.41 -14.18
C LEU A 176 -6.78 -20.76 -13.67
N ARG A 177 -5.78 -21.32 -14.32
CA ARG A 177 -5.02 -22.46 -13.82
C ARG A 177 -3.69 -21.98 -13.30
N VAL A 178 -3.47 -22.13 -12.00
CA VAL A 178 -2.32 -21.55 -11.29
C VAL A 178 -1.61 -22.59 -10.43
N ARG A 179 -0.32 -22.39 -10.18
CA ARG A 179 0.45 -23.13 -9.17
C ARG A 179 1.50 -22.27 -8.53
N GLU A 180 1.85 -22.58 -7.29
CA GLU A 180 2.96 -21.94 -6.58
C GLU A 180 4.29 -22.44 -7.14
N VAL A 181 5.24 -21.53 -7.38
CA VAL A 181 6.59 -21.83 -7.86
C VAL A 181 7.61 -21.10 -7.00
N ASN A 182 8.84 -21.59 -6.97
CA ASN A 182 9.96 -20.96 -6.31
C ASN A 182 11.03 -20.58 -7.33
N TRP A 183 11.72 -19.47 -7.07
CA TRP A 183 12.88 -19.06 -7.85
C TRP A 183 14.15 -19.61 -7.21
N HIS A 184 14.95 -20.34 -7.97
CA HIS A 184 16.24 -20.87 -7.54
C HIS A 184 17.33 -20.43 -8.50
N VAL A 185 18.50 -20.10 -7.97
CA VAL A 185 19.72 -19.84 -8.75
C VAL A 185 20.62 -21.04 -8.64
N ARG A 186 20.89 -21.73 -9.76
CA ARG A 186 21.81 -22.86 -9.85
C ARG A 186 22.87 -22.58 -10.89
N ASN A 187 24.16 -22.66 -10.55
CA ASN A 187 25.28 -22.38 -11.45
C ASN A 187 25.19 -21.02 -12.16
N GLY A 188 24.72 -19.98 -11.47
CA GLY A 188 24.54 -18.64 -12.02
C GLY A 188 23.34 -18.47 -12.95
N LYS A 189 22.53 -19.51 -13.16
CA LYS A 189 21.27 -19.45 -13.91
C LYS A 189 20.09 -19.53 -12.96
N GLY A 190 19.11 -18.62 -13.15
CA GLY A 190 17.88 -18.63 -12.42
C GLY A 190 16.84 -19.53 -13.10
N GLU A 191 16.14 -20.36 -12.34
CA GLU A 191 15.11 -21.27 -12.82
C GLU A 191 13.93 -21.28 -11.85
N PHE A 192 12.71 -21.42 -12.42
CA PHE A 192 11.51 -21.64 -11.62
C PHE A 192 11.33 -23.14 -11.39
N HIS A 193 11.08 -23.51 -10.14
CA HIS A 193 10.74 -24.87 -9.74
C HIS A 193 9.32 -24.92 -9.22
N ASN A 194 8.60 -25.97 -9.61
CA ASN A 194 7.24 -26.22 -9.16
C ASN A 194 7.24 -26.55 -7.67
N HIS A 195 6.41 -25.87 -6.90
CA HIS A 195 6.28 -26.07 -5.46
C HIS A 195 4.91 -26.63 -5.09
N GLY A 196 3.90 -26.43 -5.91
CA GLY A 196 2.53 -26.83 -5.64
C GLY A 196 1.85 -27.60 -6.78
N LYS A 197 0.68 -28.15 -6.45
CA LYS A 197 -0.21 -28.73 -7.45
C LYS A 197 -0.94 -27.61 -8.20
N TRP A 198 -1.31 -27.87 -9.44
CA TRP A 198 -2.19 -26.99 -10.17
C TRP A 198 -3.54 -26.85 -9.47
N GLN A 199 -4.01 -25.62 -9.37
CA GLN A 199 -5.28 -25.23 -8.78
C GLN A 199 -6.05 -24.34 -9.76
N THR A 200 -7.36 -24.28 -9.60
CA THR A 200 -8.23 -23.38 -10.37
C THR A 200 -8.62 -22.19 -9.51
N PHE A 201 -8.41 -20.99 -10.03
CA PHE A 201 -8.78 -19.73 -9.41
C PHE A 201 -9.82 -19.02 -10.27
N LYS A 202 -10.84 -18.40 -9.65
CA LYS A 202 -11.73 -17.48 -10.38
C LYS A 202 -10.88 -16.39 -11.05
N LEU A 203 -11.30 -15.88 -12.21
CA LEU A 203 -10.58 -14.82 -12.93
C LEU A 203 -10.31 -13.57 -12.07
N THR A 204 -11.17 -13.31 -11.08
CA THR A 204 -11.09 -12.19 -10.14
C THR A 204 -10.39 -12.54 -8.82
N ALA A 205 -9.84 -13.75 -8.67
CA ALA A 205 -9.29 -14.22 -7.40
C ALA A 205 -7.98 -13.51 -6.99
N ILE A 206 -7.27 -12.93 -7.95
CA ILE A 206 -6.05 -12.16 -7.70
C ILE A 206 -6.40 -10.68 -7.89
N GLU A 207 -6.49 -9.95 -6.78
CA GLU A 207 -6.79 -8.52 -6.82
C GLU A 207 -5.70 -7.75 -7.57
N GLY A 208 -6.12 -6.85 -8.46
CA GLY A 208 -5.20 -6.07 -9.31
C GLY A 208 -4.70 -6.81 -10.55
N TYR A 209 -5.11 -8.06 -10.80
CA TYR A 209 -4.72 -8.83 -11.97
C TYR A 209 -5.90 -9.05 -12.93
N SER A 210 -5.62 -8.81 -14.21
CA SER A 210 -6.51 -9.19 -15.32
C SER A 210 -5.70 -10.04 -16.28
N HIS A 211 -6.14 -11.29 -16.51
CA HIS A 211 -5.39 -12.24 -17.33
C HIS A 211 -5.53 -11.91 -18.82
N PRO A 212 -4.43 -11.52 -19.50
CA PRO A 212 -4.46 -11.30 -20.94
C PRO A 212 -4.58 -12.65 -21.69
N PRO A 213 -5.41 -12.75 -22.73
CA PRO A 213 -5.55 -13.99 -23.51
C PRO A 213 -4.20 -14.51 -24.03
N GLY A 214 -3.91 -15.78 -23.83
CA GLY A 214 -2.67 -16.42 -24.26
C GLY A 214 -1.43 -16.07 -23.45
N TRP A 215 -1.56 -15.33 -22.34
CA TRP A 215 -0.43 -15.01 -21.48
C TRP A 215 -0.09 -16.19 -20.56
N HIS A 216 1.15 -16.67 -20.65
CA HIS A 216 1.70 -17.68 -19.74
C HIS A 216 2.91 -17.04 -19.01
N GLY A 217 2.91 -17.06 -17.71
CA GLY A 217 4.00 -16.45 -16.97
C GLY A 217 3.90 -16.62 -15.45
N VAL A 218 4.74 -15.85 -14.75
CA VAL A 218 4.83 -15.88 -13.30
C VAL A 218 4.47 -14.51 -12.73
N LEU A 219 3.54 -14.49 -11.79
CA LEU A 219 3.13 -13.31 -11.02
C LEU A 219 3.83 -13.32 -9.68
N ASN A 220 4.29 -12.14 -9.26
CA ASN A 220 4.62 -11.87 -7.87
C ASN A 220 3.35 -11.41 -7.16
N VAL A 221 2.87 -12.17 -6.18
CA VAL A 221 1.65 -11.85 -5.44
C VAL A 221 1.90 -11.93 -3.94
N THR A 222 1.16 -11.13 -3.18
CA THR A 222 1.10 -11.28 -1.73
C THR A 222 -0.15 -12.06 -1.36
N ARG A 223 0.02 -13.17 -0.65
CA ARG A 223 -1.05 -14.02 -0.13
C ARG A 223 -1.38 -13.65 1.31
N PHE A 224 -2.67 -13.41 1.61
CA PHE A 224 -3.17 -13.10 2.94
C PHE A 224 -4.11 -14.20 3.42
N LYS A 225 -3.87 -14.71 4.64
CA LYS A 225 -4.78 -15.66 5.26
C LYS A 225 -6.01 -14.93 5.81
N LEU A 226 -7.19 -15.27 5.31
CA LEU A 226 -8.44 -14.67 5.80
C LEU A 226 -8.81 -15.21 7.18
N LYS A 227 -9.23 -14.33 8.10
CA LYS A 227 -9.65 -14.74 9.46
C LYS A 227 -10.96 -15.54 9.41
N ASN A 228 -11.92 -15.09 8.62
CA ASN A 228 -13.27 -15.68 8.51
C ASN A 228 -13.62 -15.78 7.00
N PRO A 229 -13.06 -16.74 6.26
CA PRO A 229 -13.43 -16.90 4.86
C PRO A 229 -14.91 -17.31 4.75
N PRO A 230 -15.66 -16.75 3.80
CA PRO A 230 -17.02 -17.21 3.52
C PRO A 230 -17.03 -18.70 3.19
N SER A 231 -18.13 -19.39 3.58
CA SER A 231 -18.26 -20.82 3.31
C SER A 231 -18.21 -21.10 1.81
N GLY A 232 -17.31 -22.01 1.40
CA GLY A 232 -17.11 -22.36 0.00
C GLY A 232 -16.18 -21.44 -0.78
N GLU A 233 -15.59 -20.42 -0.14
CA GLU A 233 -14.57 -19.57 -0.75
C GLU A 233 -13.16 -19.95 -0.31
N MET A 234 -12.16 -19.39 -1.02
CA MET A 234 -10.75 -19.63 -0.69
C MET A 234 -10.41 -19.07 0.69
N ALA A 235 -9.59 -19.80 1.44
CA ALA A 235 -9.09 -19.37 2.75
C ALA A 235 -8.06 -18.22 2.68
N PHE A 236 -7.68 -17.83 1.47
CA PHE A 236 -6.65 -16.82 1.20
C PHE A 236 -7.15 -15.80 0.18
N ALA A 237 -6.76 -14.54 0.37
CA ALA A 237 -6.81 -13.49 -0.63
C ALA A 237 -5.42 -13.33 -1.27
N TYR A 238 -5.40 -12.90 -2.53
CA TYR A 238 -4.18 -12.68 -3.30
C TYR A 238 -4.18 -11.27 -3.89
N LEU A 239 -3.08 -10.54 -3.71
CA LEU A 239 -2.88 -9.19 -4.23
C LEU A 239 -1.69 -9.19 -5.18
N LEU A 240 -1.88 -8.75 -6.43
CA LEU A 240 -0.82 -8.61 -7.40
C LEU A 240 0.20 -7.57 -6.93
N GLN A 241 1.48 -7.91 -7.00
CA GLN A 241 2.60 -6.98 -6.81
C GLN A 241 3.30 -6.65 -8.13
N GLY A 242 3.24 -7.57 -9.09
CA GLY A 242 3.81 -7.39 -10.42
C GLY A 242 3.94 -8.69 -11.20
N GLU A 243 4.22 -8.57 -12.48
CA GLU A 243 4.57 -9.69 -13.36
C GLU A 243 6.09 -9.88 -13.33
N THR A 244 6.56 -11.10 -13.02
CA THR A 244 7.99 -11.37 -12.90
C THR A 244 8.58 -11.84 -14.22
N THR A 245 7.89 -12.74 -14.91
CA THR A 245 8.38 -13.36 -16.15
C THR A 245 7.19 -13.75 -17.03
N ARG A 246 7.35 -13.52 -18.33
CA ARG A 246 6.46 -14.05 -19.37
C ARG A 246 7.19 -15.16 -20.08
N PHE A 247 6.59 -16.34 -20.22
CA PHE A 247 7.14 -17.40 -21.02
C PHE A 247 6.79 -17.14 -22.51
N SER A 248 7.79 -17.20 -23.38
CA SER A 248 7.54 -17.28 -24.84
C SER A 248 6.90 -18.61 -25.17
N GLN A 249 5.83 -18.57 -25.95
CA GLN A 249 5.26 -19.78 -26.57
C GLN A 249 6.17 -20.34 -27.63
#